data_68c027f11cb1dc24e8ab361753999ad1
#
_entry.id   68c027f11cb1dc24e8ab361753999ad1
#
_cell.length_a   1.000
_cell.length_b   1.000
_cell.length_c   1.000
_cell.angle_alpha   90.00
_cell.angle_beta   90.00
_cell.angle_gamma   90.00
#
_symmetry.space_group_name_H-M   'P 1'
#
loop_
_entity.id
_entity.type
_entity.pdbx_description
1 polymer ?
#
loop_
_entity_poly.entity_id
_entity_poly.type
_entity_poly.pdbx_seq_one_letter_code
_entity_poly.pdbx_strand_id
1 'polypeptide(L)'
;FAGIAVMSEEAADIPWDEREQWQTYWLIDPLDGTKEFIKRNGEFTVNIALIHRGEAIAGVVYAPVLNTTYYGAKHLGAWRQDGQQEQPLQGCKMPRQVPIVVGSRSHLSPDVADYLNNIGQHEMLSVGSSLKFCMLAEGKADLYPRLGPTSEWDTAAAQAVLESAGGKVVCYDSGLPLTYNQKPDILNPYFIATAPGWAK
;
A
#
# COMPACT_ATOMS: atom_id res chain seq x y z
N PHE A 1 20.72 -2.99 -13.39
CA PHE A 1 19.26 -2.97 -13.65
C PHE A 1 18.89 -2.53 -15.09
N ALA A 2 19.87 -2.42 -15.99
CA ALA A 2 19.59 -2.16 -17.41
C ALA A 2 18.77 -3.30 -18.00
N GLY A 3 17.61 -2.97 -18.62
CA GLY A 3 16.75 -3.95 -19.30
C GLY A 3 15.51 -4.40 -18.53
N ILE A 4 15.25 -3.89 -17.32
CA ILE A 4 13.98 -4.12 -16.63
C ILE A 4 12.98 -3.02 -17.06
N ALA A 5 11.80 -3.43 -17.54
CA ALA A 5 10.74 -2.50 -17.94
C ALA A 5 10.28 -1.60 -16.79
N VAL A 6 9.76 -0.43 -17.11
CA VAL A 6 9.23 0.52 -16.13
C VAL A 6 7.81 0.89 -16.54
N MET A 7 6.89 0.79 -15.60
CA MET A 7 5.53 1.33 -15.69
C MET A 7 5.39 2.43 -14.62
N SER A 8 4.96 3.62 -15.05
CA SER A 8 4.79 4.77 -14.15
C SER A 8 3.45 5.44 -14.43
N GLU A 9 2.84 6.04 -13.40
CA GLU A 9 1.62 6.85 -13.56
C GLU A 9 1.80 7.93 -14.61
N GLU A 10 2.92 8.64 -14.63
CA GLU A 10 3.23 9.72 -15.57
C GLU A 10 3.54 9.23 -17.01
N ALA A 11 3.63 7.92 -17.22
CA ALA A 11 3.91 7.29 -18.51
C ALA A 11 3.10 5.99 -18.67
N ALA A 12 1.80 6.06 -18.37
CA ALA A 12 0.90 4.89 -18.33
C ALA A 12 0.43 4.37 -19.70
N ASP A 13 0.76 5.05 -20.80
CA ASP A 13 0.28 4.73 -22.16
C ASP A 13 1.00 3.51 -22.78
N ILE A 14 1.31 2.49 -21.97
CA ILE A 14 1.93 1.25 -22.45
C ILE A 14 0.81 0.28 -22.83
N PRO A 15 0.76 -0.18 -24.09
CA PRO A 15 -0.26 -1.11 -24.55
C PRO A 15 -0.26 -2.42 -23.75
N TRP A 16 -1.43 -3.02 -23.58
CA TRP A 16 -1.58 -4.27 -22.83
C TRP A 16 -0.78 -5.43 -23.45
N ASP A 17 -0.83 -5.58 -24.76
CA ASP A 17 -0.12 -6.61 -25.52
C ASP A 17 1.42 -6.55 -25.35
N GLU A 18 1.96 -5.39 -25.00
CA GLU A 18 3.37 -5.25 -24.61
C GLU A 18 3.57 -5.66 -23.15
N ARG A 19 2.82 -5.06 -22.20
CA ARG A 19 3.09 -5.24 -20.78
C ARG A 19 2.60 -6.57 -20.20
N GLU A 20 1.65 -7.26 -20.84
CA GLU A 20 1.22 -8.60 -20.40
C GLU A 20 2.33 -9.64 -20.44
N GLN A 21 3.37 -9.39 -21.25
CA GLN A 21 4.54 -10.27 -21.39
C GLN A 21 5.62 -10.01 -20.35
N TRP A 22 5.48 -8.94 -19.55
CA TRP A 22 6.50 -8.59 -18.57
C TRP A 22 6.41 -9.50 -17.35
N GLN A 23 7.46 -10.26 -17.12
CA GLN A 23 7.59 -11.05 -15.90
C GLN A 23 8.15 -10.23 -14.74
N THR A 24 9.04 -9.29 -15.04
CA THR A 24 9.67 -8.42 -14.02
C THR A 24 9.69 -7.00 -14.52
N TYR A 25 9.19 -6.06 -13.71
CA TYR A 25 9.17 -4.64 -14.06
C TYR A 25 9.13 -3.77 -12.81
N TRP A 26 9.53 -2.51 -12.97
CA TRP A 26 9.35 -1.48 -11.96
C TRP A 26 7.96 -0.85 -12.12
N LEU A 27 7.24 -0.72 -11.01
CA LEU A 27 5.97 -0.02 -10.94
C LEU A 27 6.14 1.20 -10.05
N ILE A 28 5.90 2.40 -10.61
CA ILE A 28 6.29 3.65 -9.98
C ILE A 28 5.10 4.62 -9.94
N ASP A 29 4.86 5.20 -8.78
CA ASP A 29 4.06 6.40 -8.61
C ASP A 29 4.98 7.53 -8.10
N PRO A 30 5.31 8.51 -8.96
CA PRO A 30 6.21 9.61 -8.57
C PRO A 30 5.60 10.57 -7.56
N LEU A 31 4.27 10.62 -7.44
CA LEU A 31 3.55 11.55 -6.55
C LEU A 31 2.19 11.01 -6.13
N ASP A 32 2.16 9.97 -5.29
CA ASP A 32 0.92 9.50 -4.66
C ASP A 32 0.40 10.52 -3.65
N GLY A 33 -0.86 10.90 -3.81
CA GLY A 33 -1.50 11.90 -2.95
C GLY A 33 -1.40 13.31 -3.52
N THR A 34 -1.70 13.54 -4.80
CA THR A 34 -1.73 14.85 -5.45
C THR A 34 -2.62 15.86 -4.70
N LYS A 35 -3.74 15.42 -4.11
CA LYS A 35 -4.60 16.29 -3.29
C LYS A 35 -3.90 16.75 -2.01
N GLU A 36 -3.15 15.88 -1.37
CA GLU A 36 -2.34 16.15 -0.17
C GLU A 36 -1.18 17.10 -0.50
N PHE A 37 -0.54 16.90 -1.66
CA PHE A 37 0.50 17.79 -2.17
C PHE A 37 -0.04 19.21 -2.42
N ILE A 38 -1.18 19.35 -3.10
CA ILE A 38 -1.82 20.66 -3.36
C ILE A 38 -2.24 21.33 -2.05
N LYS A 39 -2.76 20.57 -1.08
CA LYS A 39 -3.14 21.08 0.26
C LYS A 39 -1.95 21.36 1.16
N ARG A 40 -0.74 20.98 0.76
CA ARG A 40 0.51 21.15 1.52
C ARG A 40 0.45 20.56 2.95
N ASN A 41 -0.27 19.43 3.12
CA ASN A 41 -0.38 18.77 4.42
C ASN A 41 0.78 17.77 4.69
N GLY A 42 1.65 17.54 3.70
CA GLY A 42 2.83 16.69 3.83
C GLY A 42 2.57 15.19 3.74
N GLU A 43 1.35 14.76 3.49
CA GLU A 43 0.97 13.34 3.45
C GLU A 43 0.97 12.76 2.03
N PHE A 44 1.97 13.08 1.23
CA PHE A 44 2.19 12.49 -0.08
C PHE A 44 3.46 11.67 -0.10
N THR A 45 3.53 10.71 -1.01
CA THR A 45 4.64 9.76 -1.10
C THR A 45 5.14 9.56 -2.52
N VAL A 46 6.37 9.08 -2.65
CA VAL A 46 6.95 8.51 -3.86
C VAL A 46 6.98 7.00 -3.67
N ASN A 47 6.41 6.26 -4.59
CA ASN A 47 6.27 4.81 -4.50
C ASN A 47 7.04 4.12 -5.61
N ILE A 48 7.91 3.16 -5.27
CA ILE A 48 8.67 2.35 -6.23
C ILE A 48 8.54 0.89 -5.82
N ALA A 49 7.98 0.06 -6.69
CA ALA A 49 7.86 -1.37 -6.48
C ALA A 49 8.61 -2.17 -7.55
N LEU A 50 9.16 -3.30 -7.16
CA LEU A 50 9.62 -4.33 -8.08
C LEU A 50 8.56 -5.44 -8.12
N ILE A 51 7.98 -5.62 -9.29
CA ILE A 51 6.98 -6.67 -9.54
C ILE A 51 7.67 -7.84 -10.23
N HIS A 52 7.38 -9.05 -9.78
CA HIS A 52 7.81 -10.28 -10.43
C HIS A 52 6.65 -11.27 -10.48
N ARG A 53 6.25 -11.66 -11.70
CA ARG A 53 5.14 -12.59 -11.97
C ARG A 53 3.84 -12.21 -11.22
N GLY A 54 3.52 -10.92 -11.25
CA GLY A 54 2.32 -10.38 -10.62
C GLY A 54 2.44 -10.12 -9.11
N GLU A 55 3.54 -10.46 -8.47
CA GLU A 55 3.76 -10.19 -7.05
C GLU A 55 4.65 -8.96 -6.82
N ALA A 56 4.32 -8.13 -5.85
CA ALA A 56 5.16 -7.05 -5.38
C ALA A 56 6.24 -7.62 -4.44
N ILE A 57 7.43 -7.93 -4.99
CA ILE A 57 8.51 -8.61 -4.25
C ILE A 57 9.43 -7.67 -3.48
N ALA A 58 9.46 -6.39 -3.84
CA ALA A 58 10.16 -5.34 -3.10
C ALA A 58 9.47 -4.01 -3.29
N GLY A 59 9.57 -3.13 -2.32
CA GLY A 59 8.96 -1.80 -2.38
C GLY A 59 9.69 -0.77 -1.54
N VAL A 60 9.62 0.46 -2.00
CA VAL A 60 10.07 1.66 -1.30
C VAL A 60 8.95 2.68 -1.33
N VAL A 61 8.60 3.22 -0.18
CA VAL A 61 7.68 4.34 0.00
C VAL A 61 8.44 5.46 0.70
N TYR A 62 8.66 6.56 -0.01
CA TYR A 62 9.32 7.73 0.54
C TYR A 62 8.33 8.86 0.80
N ALA A 63 8.30 9.38 2.02
CA ALA A 63 7.50 10.53 2.43
C ALA A 63 8.43 11.77 2.53
N PRO A 64 8.50 12.63 1.49
CA PRO A 64 9.53 13.68 1.39
C PRO A 64 9.47 14.71 2.51
N VAL A 65 8.26 15.12 2.90
CA VAL A 65 8.09 16.15 3.95
C VAL A 65 8.43 15.61 5.33
N LEU A 66 8.18 14.31 5.55
CA LEU A 66 8.55 13.64 6.80
C LEU A 66 10.02 13.22 6.83
N ASN A 67 10.71 13.29 5.69
CA ASN A 67 12.05 12.74 5.48
C ASN A 67 12.17 11.29 5.96
N THR A 68 11.12 10.50 5.69
CA THR A 68 11.00 9.11 6.13
C THR A 68 10.89 8.20 4.92
N THR A 69 11.66 7.12 4.91
CA THR A 69 11.60 6.06 3.91
C THR A 69 11.15 4.76 4.57
N TYR A 70 10.16 4.12 3.98
CA TYR A 70 9.76 2.74 4.29
C TYR A 70 10.19 1.85 3.14
N TYR A 71 10.81 0.73 3.45
CA TYR A 71 11.21 -0.22 2.43
C TYR A 71 11.15 -1.65 2.94
N GLY A 72 10.94 -2.58 2.03
CA GLY A 72 10.85 -3.98 2.36
C GLY A 72 11.01 -4.85 1.13
N ALA A 73 11.42 -6.09 1.35
CA ALA A 73 11.51 -7.09 0.31
C ALA A 73 11.11 -8.47 0.84
N LYS A 74 10.44 -9.23 -0.01
CA LYS A 74 9.93 -10.57 0.29
C LYS A 74 11.05 -11.45 0.87
N HIS A 75 10.78 -12.07 2.02
CA HIS A 75 11.72 -12.91 2.79
C HIS A 75 12.91 -12.18 3.43
N LEU A 76 13.09 -10.89 3.24
CA LEU A 76 14.17 -10.14 3.85
C LEU A 76 13.71 -9.32 5.06
N GLY A 77 12.43 -8.91 5.07
CA GLY A 77 11.85 -8.05 6.11
C GLY A 77 11.55 -6.65 5.60
N ALA A 78 11.14 -5.77 6.51
CA ALA A 78 10.84 -4.38 6.21
C ALA A 78 11.42 -3.43 7.26
N TRP A 79 11.74 -2.21 6.84
CA TRP A 79 12.37 -1.19 7.67
C TRP A 79 11.76 0.19 7.43
N ARG A 80 11.88 1.01 8.45
CA ARG A 80 11.65 2.45 8.39
C ARG A 80 12.98 3.16 8.65
N GLN A 81 13.30 4.15 7.81
CA GLN A 81 14.47 5.00 7.95
C GLN A 81 14.03 6.46 8.11
N ASP A 82 14.43 7.09 9.22
CA ASP A 82 14.26 8.51 9.50
C ASP A 82 15.64 9.17 9.51
N GLY A 83 15.99 9.86 8.42
CA GLY A 83 17.34 10.38 8.23
C GLY A 83 18.39 9.27 8.27
N GLN A 84 19.23 9.24 9.32
CA GLN A 84 20.24 8.17 9.50
C GLN A 84 19.81 7.04 10.44
N GLN A 85 18.63 7.14 11.05
CA GLN A 85 18.13 6.10 11.95
C GLN A 85 17.28 5.10 11.19
N GLU A 86 17.65 3.84 11.29
CA GLU A 86 16.92 2.72 10.70
C GLU A 86 16.35 1.82 11.78
N GLN A 87 15.12 1.39 11.63
CA GLN A 87 14.47 0.46 12.53
C GLN A 87 13.63 -0.57 11.77
N PRO A 88 13.64 -1.84 12.21
CA PRO A 88 12.83 -2.87 11.57
C PRO A 88 11.34 -2.64 11.86
N LEU A 89 10.51 -2.92 10.86
CA LEU A 89 9.05 -2.92 10.98
C LEU A 89 8.60 -4.34 11.35
N GLN A 90 7.84 -4.45 12.42
CA GLN A 90 7.34 -5.74 12.92
C GLN A 90 5.82 -5.73 13.16
N GLY A 91 5.16 -4.61 12.88
CA GLY A 91 3.75 -4.40 13.13
C GLY A 91 3.38 -4.48 14.62
N CYS A 92 2.08 -4.61 14.90
CA CYS A 92 1.58 -4.85 16.25
C CYS A 92 1.55 -6.36 16.50
N LYS A 93 2.29 -6.85 17.49
CA LYS A 93 2.36 -8.29 17.80
C LYS A 93 1.12 -8.83 18.53
N MET A 94 0.30 -7.96 19.08
CA MET A 94 -0.93 -8.34 19.80
C MET A 94 -2.10 -7.53 19.28
N PRO A 95 -3.23 -8.19 18.98
CA PRO A 95 -4.44 -7.47 18.53
C PRO A 95 -4.90 -6.48 19.61
N ARG A 96 -5.30 -5.28 19.19
CA ARG A 96 -5.97 -4.31 20.07
C ARG A 96 -7.37 -4.76 20.38
N GLN A 97 -7.88 -4.43 21.58
CA GLN A 97 -9.29 -4.66 21.92
C GLN A 97 -10.21 -3.80 21.03
N VAL A 98 -9.83 -2.56 20.79
CA VAL A 98 -10.48 -1.63 19.87
C VAL A 98 -9.51 -1.37 18.73
N PRO A 99 -9.78 -1.87 17.51
CA PRO A 99 -8.88 -1.71 16.39
C PRO A 99 -8.84 -0.26 15.89
N ILE A 100 -7.67 0.16 15.41
CA ILE A 100 -7.47 1.42 14.73
C ILE A 100 -7.56 1.17 13.22
N VAL A 101 -8.54 1.81 12.58
CA VAL A 101 -8.78 1.73 11.15
C VAL A 101 -8.22 2.97 10.46
N VAL A 102 -7.36 2.80 9.47
CA VAL A 102 -6.92 3.92 8.64
C VAL A 102 -7.84 4.10 7.44
N GLY A 103 -8.13 5.34 7.12
CA GLY A 103 -9.02 5.70 6.02
C GLY A 103 -8.69 7.05 5.39
N SER A 104 -9.39 7.39 4.31
CA SER A 104 -9.29 8.72 3.71
C SER A 104 -10.02 9.76 4.56
N ARG A 105 -9.46 10.97 4.66
CA ARG A 105 -10.09 12.11 5.38
C ARG A 105 -11.42 12.55 4.78
N SER A 106 -11.59 12.34 3.49
CA SER A 106 -12.61 13.10 2.77
C SER A 106 -13.94 12.37 2.65
N HIS A 107 -13.97 11.05 2.61
CA HIS A 107 -15.22 10.29 2.46
C HIS A 107 -15.04 8.82 2.87
N LEU A 108 -15.79 8.37 3.85
CA LEU A 108 -16.14 6.97 3.99
C LEU A 108 -17.20 6.67 2.92
N SER A 109 -16.91 5.79 1.98
CA SER A 109 -17.96 5.30 1.08
C SER A 109 -18.99 4.49 1.89
N PRO A 110 -20.25 4.39 1.43
CA PRO A 110 -21.25 3.54 2.08
C PRO A 110 -20.75 2.12 2.34
N ASP A 111 -20.06 1.53 1.35
CA ASP A 111 -19.52 0.17 1.46
C ASP A 111 -18.48 0.03 2.59
N VAL A 112 -17.61 1.03 2.77
CA VAL A 112 -16.66 1.05 3.89
C VAL A 112 -17.40 1.22 5.21
N ALA A 113 -18.44 2.07 5.28
CA ALA A 113 -19.22 2.24 6.50
C ALA A 113 -19.92 0.93 6.88
N ASP A 114 -20.51 0.22 5.93
CA ASP A 114 -21.17 -1.07 6.15
C ASP A 114 -20.15 -2.14 6.59
N TYR A 115 -18.98 -2.19 5.96
CA TYR A 115 -17.90 -3.07 6.38
C TYR A 115 -17.48 -2.81 7.83
N LEU A 116 -17.30 -1.53 8.22
CA LEU A 116 -16.90 -1.14 9.57
C LEU A 116 -17.98 -1.40 10.61
N ASN A 117 -19.26 -1.30 10.27
CA ASN A 117 -20.36 -1.70 11.14
C ASN A 117 -20.27 -3.18 11.54
N ASN A 118 -19.81 -4.04 10.62
CA ASN A 118 -19.59 -5.47 10.90
C ASN A 118 -18.34 -5.72 11.78
N ILE A 119 -17.34 -4.85 11.71
CA ILE A 119 -16.17 -4.91 12.61
C ILE A 119 -16.55 -4.57 14.04
N GLY A 120 -17.53 -3.68 14.24
CA GLY A 120 -17.99 -3.19 15.53
C GLY A 120 -17.18 -1.98 16.02
N GLN A 121 -16.93 -1.91 17.31
CA GLN A 121 -16.21 -0.77 17.90
C GLN A 121 -14.81 -0.64 17.33
N HIS A 122 -14.46 0.54 16.82
CA HIS A 122 -13.17 0.86 16.22
C HIS A 122 -12.85 2.36 16.37
N GLU A 123 -11.59 2.71 16.23
CA GLU A 123 -11.11 4.10 16.13
C GLU A 123 -10.70 4.39 14.70
N MET A 124 -10.98 5.62 14.22
CA MET A 124 -10.60 6.06 12.87
C MET A 124 -9.36 6.95 12.92
N LEU A 125 -8.37 6.60 12.09
CA LEU A 125 -7.19 7.41 11.83
C LEU A 125 -7.17 7.82 10.35
N SER A 126 -7.13 9.13 10.09
CA SER A 126 -7.12 9.67 8.73
C SER A 126 -5.71 10.04 8.30
N VAL A 127 -5.22 9.38 7.24
CA VAL A 127 -3.89 9.59 6.67
C VAL A 127 -4.00 9.56 5.15
N GLY A 128 -3.21 10.39 4.45
CA GLY A 128 -3.12 10.43 2.98
C GLY A 128 -2.24 9.32 2.39
N SER A 129 -2.28 9.17 1.09
CA SER A 129 -1.38 8.34 0.25
C SER A 129 -1.14 6.90 0.74
N SER A 130 -0.06 6.31 0.30
CA SER A 130 0.45 4.99 0.72
C SER A 130 0.91 4.93 2.18
N LEU A 131 0.99 6.07 2.88
CA LEU A 131 1.28 6.12 4.32
C LEU A 131 0.29 5.26 5.13
N LYS A 132 -0.92 5.03 4.64
CA LYS A 132 -1.90 4.13 5.29
C LYS A 132 -1.34 2.72 5.51
N PHE A 133 -0.69 2.16 4.51
CA PHE A 133 -0.02 0.85 4.64
C PHE A 133 1.18 0.91 5.59
N CYS A 134 1.93 2.02 5.54
CA CYS A 134 3.07 2.22 6.44
C CYS A 134 2.63 2.25 7.91
N MET A 135 1.47 2.87 8.21
CA MET A 135 0.88 2.85 9.56
C MET A 135 0.55 1.43 10.04
N LEU A 136 0.08 0.56 9.14
CA LEU A 136 -0.13 -0.87 9.47
C LEU A 136 1.20 -1.58 9.72
N ALA A 137 2.20 -1.35 8.86
CA ALA A 137 3.52 -1.96 8.99
C ALA A 137 4.26 -1.53 10.27
N GLU A 138 4.02 -0.29 10.73
CA GLU A 138 4.53 0.21 12.02
C GLU A 138 3.75 -0.30 13.24
N GLY A 139 2.59 -0.93 13.04
CA GLY A 139 1.68 -1.29 14.12
C GLY A 139 0.96 -0.09 14.76
N LYS A 140 0.90 1.05 14.09
CA LYS A 140 0.14 2.24 14.52
C LYS A 140 -1.34 2.14 14.20
N ALA A 141 -1.70 1.30 13.23
CA ALA A 141 -3.06 0.96 12.86
C ALA A 141 -3.17 -0.55 12.60
N ASP A 142 -4.39 -1.04 12.51
CA ASP A 142 -4.67 -2.48 12.41
C ASP A 142 -5.31 -2.87 11.08
N LEU A 143 -6.09 -1.97 10.48
CA LEU A 143 -6.95 -2.28 9.35
C LEU A 143 -7.05 -1.11 8.37
N TYR A 144 -6.99 -1.40 7.08
CA TYR A 144 -7.23 -0.47 5.99
C TYR A 144 -8.17 -1.09 4.95
N PRO A 145 -9.48 -0.89 5.06
CA PRO A 145 -10.42 -1.26 4.01
C PRO A 145 -10.38 -0.21 2.89
N ARG A 146 -10.23 -0.67 1.65
CA ARG A 146 -10.28 0.17 0.47
C ARG A 146 -11.33 -0.34 -0.51
N LEU A 147 -12.57 0.12 -0.33
CA LEU A 147 -13.73 -0.18 -1.17
C LEU A 147 -14.00 1.04 -2.07
N GLY A 148 -13.03 1.36 -2.89
CA GLY A 148 -13.03 2.47 -3.83
C GLY A 148 -11.83 2.40 -4.77
N PRO A 149 -11.84 3.08 -5.92
CA PRO A 149 -10.83 2.93 -6.96
C PRO A 149 -9.44 3.36 -6.46
N THR A 150 -8.44 2.58 -6.84
CA THR A 150 -7.01 2.87 -6.76
C THR A 150 -6.33 2.21 -7.95
N SER A 151 -5.22 2.79 -8.40
CA SER A 151 -4.38 2.20 -9.43
C SER A 151 -3.34 1.26 -8.83
N GLU A 152 -2.79 0.38 -9.65
CA GLU A 152 -1.78 -0.59 -9.23
C GLU A 152 -0.54 0.08 -8.62
N TRP A 153 -0.10 1.23 -9.15
CA TRP A 153 1.05 1.98 -8.62
C TRP A 153 0.81 2.65 -7.25
N ASP A 154 -0.48 2.91 -6.86
CA ASP A 154 -0.83 3.44 -5.54
C ASP A 154 -0.56 2.44 -4.40
N THR A 155 -0.48 1.14 -4.73
CA THR A 155 -0.51 0.08 -3.73
C THR A 155 0.72 -0.81 -3.70
N ALA A 156 1.34 -1.08 -4.84
CA ALA A 156 2.34 -2.14 -4.97
C ALA A 156 3.57 -1.97 -4.05
N ALA A 157 4.14 -0.78 -3.99
CA ALA A 157 5.30 -0.52 -3.14
C ALA A 157 4.97 -0.71 -1.65
N ALA A 158 3.85 -0.14 -1.24
CA ALA A 158 3.41 -0.18 0.14
C ALA A 158 2.91 -1.57 0.56
N GLN A 159 2.32 -2.36 -0.36
CA GLN A 159 2.01 -3.77 -0.14
C GLN A 159 3.28 -4.56 0.13
N ALA A 160 4.32 -4.40 -0.70
CA ALA A 160 5.59 -5.09 -0.49
C ALA A 160 6.19 -4.78 0.89
N VAL A 161 6.14 -3.52 1.33
CA VAL A 161 6.59 -3.12 2.67
C VAL A 161 5.74 -3.79 3.76
N LEU A 162 4.41 -3.69 3.67
CA LEU A 162 3.50 -4.23 4.67
C LEU A 162 3.60 -5.76 4.79
N GLU A 163 3.62 -6.47 3.66
CA GLU A 163 3.74 -7.93 3.66
C GLU A 163 5.11 -8.40 4.15
N SER A 164 6.18 -7.66 3.83
CA SER A 164 7.51 -7.92 4.38
C SER A 164 7.61 -7.66 5.88
N ALA A 165 6.73 -6.83 6.45
CA ALA A 165 6.57 -6.65 7.89
C ALA A 165 5.66 -7.71 8.55
N GLY A 166 5.06 -8.62 7.76
CA GLY A 166 4.17 -9.70 8.21
C GLY A 166 2.68 -9.38 8.16
N GLY A 167 2.27 -8.24 7.56
CA GLY A 167 0.89 -7.92 7.27
C GLY A 167 0.35 -8.62 6.02
N LYS A 168 -0.87 -8.26 5.60
CA LYS A 168 -1.51 -8.85 4.42
C LYS A 168 -2.28 -7.79 3.64
N VAL A 169 -2.35 -7.99 2.31
CA VAL A 169 -3.23 -7.23 1.42
C VAL A 169 -4.00 -8.22 0.56
N VAL A 170 -5.32 -8.26 0.70
CA VAL A 170 -6.17 -9.23 0.01
C VAL A 170 -7.32 -8.55 -0.70
N CYS A 171 -7.72 -9.09 -1.85
CA CYS A 171 -8.93 -8.66 -2.56
C CYS A 171 -10.15 -8.86 -1.66
N TYR A 172 -11.03 -7.87 -1.59
CA TYR A 172 -12.21 -7.89 -0.74
C TYR A 172 -13.17 -9.03 -1.07
N ASP A 173 -13.41 -9.25 -2.36
CA ASP A 173 -14.39 -10.25 -2.81
C ASP A 173 -13.86 -11.69 -2.75
N SER A 174 -12.58 -11.90 -3.05
CA SER A 174 -12.00 -13.25 -3.19
C SER A 174 -11.20 -13.69 -1.97
N GLY A 175 -10.72 -12.75 -1.14
CA GLY A 175 -9.79 -13.04 -0.06
C GLY A 175 -8.39 -13.47 -0.52
N LEU A 176 -8.14 -13.48 -1.83
CA LEU A 176 -6.83 -13.83 -2.40
C LEU A 176 -5.88 -12.63 -2.34
N PRO A 177 -4.55 -12.84 -2.32
CA PRO A 177 -3.58 -11.77 -2.36
C PRO A 177 -3.82 -10.82 -3.54
N LEU A 178 -3.59 -9.54 -3.34
CA LEU A 178 -3.63 -8.55 -4.42
C LEU A 178 -2.44 -8.77 -5.35
N THR A 179 -2.70 -8.79 -6.65
CA THR A 179 -1.70 -9.03 -7.71
C THR A 179 -1.74 -7.95 -8.77
N TYR A 180 -0.66 -7.83 -9.54
CA TYR A 180 -0.37 -6.71 -10.45
C TYR A 180 -0.18 -7.18 -11.88
N ASN A 181 -0.59 -6.33 -12.84
CA ASN A 181 -0.46 -6.56 -14.28
C ASN A 181 -1.05 -7.90 -14.74
N GLN A 182 -2.27 -8.23 -14.26
CA GLN A 182 -2.98 -9.46 -14.61
C GLN A 182 -4.17 -9.20 -15.55
N LYS A 183 -4.39 -7.96 -15.96
CA LYS A 183 -5.49 -7.52 -16.82
C LYS A 183 -5.16 -6.21 -17.54
N PRO A 184 -5.88 -5.88 -18.63
CA PRO A 184 -5.68 -4.61 -19.35
C PRO A 184 -5.91 -3.37 -18.49
N ASP A 185 -6.87 -3.40 -17.58
CA ASP A 185 -7.16 -2.32 -16.67
C ASP A 185 -6.13 -2.27 -15.55
N ILE A 186 -5.64 -1.09 -15.23
CA ILE A 186 -4.66 -0.83 -14.17
C ILE A 186 -5.30 -0.59 -12.79
N LEU A 187 -6.63 -0.54 -12.71
CA LEU A 187 -7.33 -0.37 -11.44
C LEU A 187 -7.24 -1.65 -10.59
N ASN A 188 -6.95 -1.48 -9.33
CA ASN A 188 -7.02 -2.57 -8.36
C ASN A 188 -8.47 -3.02 -8.15
N PRO A 189 -8.71 -4.30 -7.82
CA PRO A 189 -9.94 -4.69 -7.15
C PRO A 189 -10.02 -4.00 -5.77
N TYR A 190 -11.21 -3.95 -5.18
CA TYR A 190 -11.35 -3.55 -3.77
C TYR A 190 -10.54 -4.48 -2.89
N PHE A 191 -9.93 -3.94 -1.84
CA PHE A 191 -9.03 -4.73 -0.99
C PHE A 191 -9.14 -4.37 0.49
N ILE A 192 -8.64 -5.28 1.30
CA ILE A 192 -8.44 -5.10 2.74
C ILE A 192 -6.95 -5.30 3.02
N ALA A 193 -6.32 -4.30 3.64
CA ALA A 193 -4.97 -4.44 4.18
C ALA A 193 -5.04 -4.54 5.70
N THR A 194 -4.23 -5.43 6.27
CA THR A 194 -4.21 -5.71 7.70
C THR A 194 -2.80 -5.71 8.26
N ALA A 195 -2.65 -5.20 9.48
CA ALA A 195 -1.40 -5.24 10.21
C ALA A 195 -0.99 -6.68 10.56
N PRO A 196 0.31 -6.94 10.81
CA PRO A 196 0.76 -8.18 11.42
C PRO A 196 0.01 -8.48 12.72
N GLY A 197 -0.46 -9.72 12.87
CA GLY A 197 -1.21 -10.14 14.07
C GLY A 197 -2.70 -9.83 14.07
N TRP A 198 -3.25 -9.20 13.02
CA TRP A 198 -4.69 -9.06 12.85
C TRP A 198 -5.36 -10.44 12.69
N ALA A 199 -6.32 -10.76 13.56
CA ALA A 199 -6.92 -12.10 13.70
C ALA A 199 -8.46 -12.10 13.61
N LYS A 200 -9.05 -11.23 12.77
CA LYS A 200 -10.49 -11.30 12.51
C LYS A 200 -10.79 -11.74 11.10
#